data_cff734362a04d1a1bb2dc0036cf299df
#
_entry.id   cff734362a04d1a1bb2dc0036cf299df
#
_cell.length_a   1.000
_cell.length_b   1.000
_cell.length_c   1.000
_cell.angle_alpha   90.00
_cell.angle_beta   90.00
_cell.angle_gamma   90.00
#
_symmetry.space_group_name_H-M   'P 1'
#
loop_
_entity.id
_entity.type
_entity.pdbx_description
1 polymer ?
#
loop_
_entity_poly.entity_id
_entity_poly.type
_entity_poly.pdbx_seq_one_letter_code
_entity_poly.pdbx_strand_id
1 'polypeptide(L)'
;MREFDYVIIGGGCAGLSLAYELEIHEKLKDKTLAIIEPRDEYKRDKTWSFWKVTSHNFDDCVKKNWENFSINIPKKTNYLQCKSSPYQSIDSGLFYEKINNKLNENENISYFKDISEINLKNSFIFNSVPSIKKNYRNLWQHFCGVEIETKNKFFDDEIFNLMDFDCDQRESVHFFYTLPYSKNTALVETTWLSKINDVSQKDYDKQIKDYIENHLNLKDYKIIYKEEGAIPLFYPINKSEKNKINIGTAGGMTRLSTGYTSVSYTHLRAHET
;
A
#
# COMPACT_ATOMS: atom_id res chain seq x y z
N MET A 1 -0.88 34.26 4.43
CA MET A 1 -0.96 32.82 4.05
C MET A 1 -2.13 32.67 3.09
N ARG A 2 -1.93 31.89 2.02
CA ARG A 2 -2.96 31.63 1.00
C ARG A 2 -4.06 30.72 1.58
N GLU A 3 -5.32 30.97 1.21
CA GLU A 3 -6.47 30.12 1.52
C GLU A 3 -6.76 29.18 0.35
N PHE A 4 -7.29 28.00 0.65
CA PHE A 4 -7.70 26.98 -0.33
C PHE A 4 -9.09 26.46 0.02
N ASP A 5 -9.88 26.11 -0.99
CA ASP A 5 -11.19 25.50 -0.79
C ASP A 5 -11.04 24.10 -0.18
N TYR A 6 -10.09 23.31 -0.70
CA TYR A 6 -9.79 21.97 -0.24
C TYR A 6 -8.34 21.83 0.21
N VAL A 7 -8.12 21.04 1.25
CA VAL A 7 -6.79 20.69 1.75
C VAL A 7 -6.71 19.19 1.96
N ILE A 8 -5.75 18.55 1.33
CA ILE A 8 -5.41 17.14 1.56
C ILE A 8 -4.17 17.08 2.43
N ILE A 9 -4.27 16.47 3.61
CA ILE A 9 -3.13 16.22 4.50
C ILE A 9 -2.65 14.79 4.27
N GLY A 10 -1.43 14.64 3.76
CA GLY A 10 -0.78 13.40 3.37
C GLY A 10 -0.93 13.12 1.88
N GLY A 11 0.19 13.22 1.15
CA GLY A 11 0.33 12.91 -0.28
C GLY A 11 0.68 11.44 -0.54
N GLY A 12 0.17 10.51 0.27
CA GLY A 12 0.28 9.07 0.03
C GLY A 12 -0.81 8.55 -0.91
N CYS A 13 -0.96 7.21 -0.98
CA CYS A 13 -1.94 6.55 -1.85
C CYS A 13 -3.35 7.15 -1.72
N ALA A 14 -3.88 7.31 -0.50
CA ALA A 14 -5.23 7.82 -0.27
C ALA A 14 -5.41 9.29 -0.70
N GLY A 15 -4.49 10.15 -0.27
CA GLY A 15 -4.58 11.58 -0.56
C GLY A 15 -4.43 11.87 -2.05
N LEU A 16 -3.45 11.24 -2.72
CA LEU A 16 -3.24 11.43 -4.14
C LEU A 16 -4.33 10.78 -5.00
N SER A 17 -4.89 9.64 -4.60
CA SER A 17 -6.04 9.08 -5.30
C SER A 17 -7.23 10.01 -5.25
N LEU A 18 -7.51 10.62 -4.08
CA LEU A 18 -8.59 11.60 -3.96
C LEU A 18 -8.32 12.84 -4.82
N ALA A 19 -7.10 13.38 -4.79
CA ALA A 19 -6.74 14.54 -5.62
C ALA A 19 -6.94 14.24 -7.11
N TYR A 20 -6.52 13.06 -7.57
CA TYR A 20 -6.69 12.61 -8.93
C TYR A 20 -8.18 12.48 -9.32
N GLU A 21 -9.01 11.87 -8.47
CA GLU A 21 -10.45 11.75 -8.74
C GLU A 21 -11.14 13.12 -8.77
N LEU A 22 -10.77 14.04 -7.87
CA LEU A 22 -11.29 15.42 -7.91
C LEU A 22 -10.94 16.12 -9.22
N GLU A 23 -9.72 15.93 -9.73
CA GLU A 23 -9.26 16.52 -10.99
C GLU A 23 -9.97 15.92 -12.19
N ILE A 24 -9.98 14.60 -12.37
CA ILE A 24 -10.59 13.97 -13.56
C ILE A 24 -12.12 14.11 -13.62
N HIS A 25 -12.76 14.38 -12.48
CA HIS A 25 -14.18 14.67 -12.41
C HIS A 25 -14.50 16.19 -12.40
N GLU A 26 -13.54 17.02 -12.78
CA GLU A 26 -13.68 18.48 -12.90
C GLU A 26 -14.16 19.19 -11.62
N LYS A 27 -13.94 18.57 -10.45
CA LYS A 27 -14.34 19.16 -9.15
C LYS A 27 -13.43 20.32 -8.71
N LEU A 28 -12.30 20.51 -9.40
CA LEU A 28 -11.34 21.60 -9.16
C LEU A 28 -11.42 22.74 -10.18
N LYS A 29 -12.43 22.73 -11.07
CA LYS A 29 -12.58 23.75 -12.13
C LYS A 29 -12.65 25.19 -11.57
N ASP A 30 -13.43 25.39 -10.48
CA ASP A 30 -13.61 26.67 -9.80
C ASP A 30 -13.18 26.58 -8.32
N LYS A 31 -12.33 25.63 -7.98
CA LYS A 31 -11.89 25.31 -6.63
C LYS A 31 -10.38 25.14 -6.56
N THR A 32 -9.81 25.58 -5.46
CA THR A 32 -8.37 25.44 -5.20
C THR A 32 -8.09 24.28 -4.25
N LEU A 33 -7.00 23.56 -4.51
CA LEU A 33 -6.55 22.41 -3.71
C LEU A 33 -5.12 22.62 -3.21
N ALA A 34 -4.91 22.47 -1.91
CA ALA A 34 -3.58 22.31 -1.32
C ALA A 34 -3.33 20.85 -0.95
N ILE A 35 -2.19 20.32 -1.31
CA ILE A 35 -1.71 18.99 -0.89
C ILE A 35 -0.51 19.19 0.04
N ILE A 36 -0.64 18.73 1.29
CA ILE A 36 0.41 18.85 2.31
C ILE A 36 1.16 17.52 2.38
N GLU A 37 2.42 17.54 1.93
CA GLU A 37 3.27 16.33 1.92
C GLU A 37 4.73 16.73 2.20
N PRO A 38 5.33 16.26 3.30
CA PRO A 38 6.70 16.62 3.67
C PRO A 38 7.79 15.96 2.79
N ARG A 39 7.46 14.92 2.00
CA ARG A 39 8.43 14.28 1.10
C ARG A 39 8.94 15.24 0.03
N ASP A 40 10.24 15.18 -0.29
CA ASP A 40 10.83 15.98 -1.37
C ASP A 40 10.60 15.36 -2.74
N GLU A 41 10.58 14.04 -2.80
CA GLU A 41 10.45 13.29 -4.05
C GLU A 41 9.46 12.13 -3.89
N TYR A 42 8.76 11.85 -4.99
CA TYR A 42 7.91 10.68 -5.14
C TYR A 42 8.67 9.60 -5.90
N LYS A 43 9.21 8.65 -5.17
CA LYS A 43 9.87 7.45 -5.71
C LYS A 43 9.06 6.22 -5.34
N ARG A 44 9.33 5.11 -6.01
CA ARG A 44 8.81 3.83 -5.60
C ARG A 44 9.22 3.55 -4.14
N ASP A 45 8.26 3.46 -3.24
CA ASP A 45 8.45 3.27 -1.81
C ASP A 45 7.62 2.11 -1.24
N LYS A 46 6.60 1.68 -1.98
CA LYS A 46 5.67 0.60 -1.61
C LYS A 46 5.23 -0.20 -2.82
N THR A 47 4.88 -1.44 -2.55
CA THR A 47 4.15 -2.31 -3.46
C THR A 47 2.73 -2.47 -2.93
N TRP A 48 1.73 -2.09 -3.74
CA TRP A 48 0.34 -2.26 -3.36
C TRP A 48 -0.27 -3.41 -4.14
N SER A 49 -0.61 -4.49 -3.43
CA SER A 49 -1.19 -5.67 -4.05
C SER A 49 -2.58 -5.94 -3.47
N PHE A 50 -3.54 -6.26 -4.34
CA PHE A 50 -4.94 -6.45 -3.96
C PHE A 50 -5.72 -7.21 -5.03
N TRP A 51 -6.89 -7.74 -4.65
CA TRP A 51 -7.83 -8.37 -5.57
C TRP A 51 -8.58 -7.32 -6.39
N LYS A 52 -8.53 -7.40 -7.72
CA LYS A 52 -9.27 -6.51 -8.63
C LYS A 52 -10.75 -6.88 -8.65
N VAL A 53 -11.51 -6.39 -7.68
CA VAL A 53 -12.96 -6.61 -7.61
C VAL A 53 -13.76 -5.62 -8.46
N THR A 54 -13.18 -4.47 -8.80
CA THR A 54 -13.76 -3.43 -9.66
C THR A 54 -12.68 -2.80 -10.54
N SER A 55 -13.08 -2.15 -11.63
CA SER A 55 -12.17 -1.33 -12.45
C SER A 55 -11.70 -0.11 -11.67
N HIS A 56 -10.49 0.35 -11.94
CA HIS A 56 -9.91 1.56 -11.35
C HIS A 56 -9.06 2.31 -12.38
N ASN A 57 -8.71 3.55 -12.08
CA ASN A 57 -8.00 4.43 -13.01
C ASN A 57 -6.47 4.18 -13.08
N PHE A 58 -5.96 3.11 -12.46
CA PHE A 58 -4.54 2.81 -12.32
C PHE A 58 -4.13 1.48 -12.97
N ASP A 59 -4.90 1.01 -13.97
CA ASP A 59 -4.58 -0.24 -14.69
C ASP A 59 -3.23 -0.17 -15.43
N ASP A 60 -2.82 1.01 -15.85
CA ASP A 60 -1.52 1.30 -16.48
C ASP A 60 -0.34 1.34 -15.49
N CYS A 61 -0.61 1.38 -14.19
CA CYS A 61 0.40 1.28 -13.13
C CYS A 61 0.57 -0.16 -12.61
N VAL A 62 -0.19 -1.11 -13.17
CA VAL A 62 -0.14 -2.52 -12.75
C VAL A 62 1.13 -3.18 -13.27
N LYS A 63 1.94 -3.68 -12.35
CA LYS A 63 3.17 -4.41 -12.64
C LYS A 63 2.90 -5.85 -13.10
N LYS A 64 1.96 -6.52 -12.45
CA LYS A 64 1.54 -7.90 -12.77
C LYS A 64 0.13 -8.19 -12.26
N ASN A 65 -0.55 -9.10 -12.95
CA ASN A 65 -1.82 -9.72 -12.55
C ASN A 65 -1.64 -11.22 -12.45
N TRP A 66 -2.28 -11.85 -11.47
CA TRP A 66 -2.33 -13.29 -11.31
C TRP A 66 -3.76 -13.78 -11.11
N GLU A 67 -4.15 -14.80 -11.83
CA GLU A 67 -5.40 -15.53 -11.61
C GLU A 67 -5.20 -16.74 -10.67
N ASN A 68 -3.98 -17.28 -10.64
CA ASN A 68 -3.64 -18.46 -9.87
C ASN A 68 -2.76 -18.10 -8.68
N PHE A 69 -3.03 -18.74 -7.56
CA PHE A 69 -2.25 -18.53 -6.34
C PHE A 69 -2.16 -19.80 -5.49
N SER A 70 -1.20 -19.81 -4.59
CA SER A 70 -1.05 -20.89 -3.61
C SER A 70 -1.12 -20.35 -2.18
N ILE A 71 -1.53 -21.23 -1.27
CA ILE A 71 -1.41 -21.08 0.17
C ILE A 71 -0.68 -22.30 0.70
N ASN A 72 0.42 -22.09 1.39
CA ASN A 72 1.26 -23.16 1.93
C ASN A 72 1.09 -23.26 3.44
N ILE A 73 1.04 -24.49 3.91
CA ILE A 73 1.21 -24.86 5.31
C ILE A 73 2.23 -26.00 5.36
N PRO A 74 2.82 -26.34 6.51
CA PRO A 74 3.77 -27.43 6.59
C PRO A 74 3.26 -28.70 5.90
N LYS A 75 4.03 -29.21 4.94
CA LYS A 75 3.78 -30.43 4.15
C LYS A 75 2.56 -30.38 3.20
N LYS A 76 1.93 -29.24 2.99
CA LYS A 76 0.78 -29.15 2.10
C LYS A 76 0.71 -27.79 1.40
N THR A 77 0.58 -27.82 0.07
CA THR A 77 0.27 -26.66 -0.77
C THR A 77 -1.12 -26.79 -1.35
N ASN A 78 -1.93 -25.75 -1.21
CA ASN A 78 -3.21 -25.63 -1.87
C ASN A 78 -3.09 -24.64 -3.03
N TYR A 79 -3.39 -25.10 -4.25
CA TYR A 79 -3.46 -24.27 -5.45
C TYR A 79 -4.90 -23.84 -5.69
N LEU A 80 -5.08 -22.54 -5.92
CA LEU A 80 -6.37 -21.89 -6.03
C LEU A 80 -6.40 -20.96 -7.25
N GLN A 81 -7.59 -20.63 -7.72
CA GLN A 81 -7.77 -19.73 -8.84
C GLN A 81 -8.90 -18.72 -8.59
N CYS A 82 -8.70 -17.48 -9.01
CA CYS A 82 -9.70 -16.42 -8.95
C CYS A 82 -9.69 -15.61 -10.26
N LYS A 83 -10.37 -16.10 -11.29
CA LYS A 83 -10.44 -15.44 -12.61
C LYS A 83 -11.29 -14.17 -12.61
N SER A 84 -12.37 -14.15 -11.83
CA SER A 84 -13.30 -13.02 -11.80
C SER A 84 -12.71 -11.78 -11.12
N SER A 85 -11.69 -11.98 -10.26
CA SER A 85 -11.04 -10.92 -9.52
C SER A 85 -9.56 -11.27 -9.36
N PRO A 86 -8.74 -11.08 -10.42
CA PRO A 86 -7.32 -11.41 -10.35
C PRO A 86 -6.62 -10.58 -9.29
N TYR A 87 -5.56 -11.13 -8.70
CA TYR A 87 -4.70 -10.39 -7.79
C TYR A 87 -3.77 -9.49 -8.59
N GLN A 88 -3.69 -8.22 -8.23
CA GLN A 88 -2.88 -7.22 -8.91
C GLN A 88 -1.78 -6.69 -8.00
N SER A 89 -0.65 -6.36 -8.57
CA SER A 89 0.41 -5.59 -7.92
C SER A 89 0.63 -4.28 -8.67
N ILE A 90 0.48 -3.15 -7.99
CA ILE A 90 0.73 -1.80 -8.50
C ILE A 90 2.10 -1.31 -8.01
N ASP A 91 2.86 -0.73 -8.93
CA ASP A 91 4.10 -0.01 -8.63
C ASP A 91 3.77 1.41 -8.17
N SER A 92 4.19 1.77 -6.95
CA SER A 92 3.92 3.10 -6.40
C SER A 92 4.63 4.22 -7.16
N GLY A 93 5.78 3.94 -7.78
CA GLY A 93 6.49 4.93 -8.59
C GLY A 93 5.68 5.32 -9.82
N LEU A 94 5.16 4.35 -10.58
CA LEU A 94 4.28 4.60 -11.73
C LEU A 94 2.98 5.31 -11.31
N PHE A 95 2.41 4.92 -10.18
CA PHE A 95 1.23 5.59 -9.63
C PHE A 95 1.51 7.06 -9.31
N TYR A 96 2.61 7.36 -8.63
CA TYR A 96 2.98 8.74 -8.31
C TYR A 96 3.27 9.57 -9.56
N GLU A 97 3.97 9.00 -10.53
CA GLU A 97 4.28 9.66 -11.80
C GLU A 97 3.00 10.02 -12.55
N LYS A 98 2.09 9.06 -12.73
CA LYS A 98 0.80 9.28 -13.39
C LYS A 98 0.01 10.41 -12.75
N ILE A 99 -0.16 10.36 -11.42
CA ILE A 99 -0.95 11.37 -10.71
C ILE A 99 -0.28 12.73 -10.77
N ASN A 100 1.02 12.82 -10.48
CA ASN A 100 1.71 14.10 -10.48
C ASN A 100 1.71 14.74 -11.87
N ASN A 101 1.89 13.96 -12.94
CA ASN A 101 1.77 14.47 -14.30
C ASN A 101 0.39 15.10 -14.53
N LYS A 102 -0.69 14.44 -14.09
CA LYS A 102 -2.05 14.98 -14.25
C LYS A 102 -2.31 16.22 -13.38
N LEU A 103 -1.92 16.17 -12.10
CA LEU A 103 -2.20 17.27 -11.17
C LEU A 103 -1.39 18.53 -11.47
N ASN A 104 -0.17 18.39 -12.00
CA ASN A 104 0.69 19.53 -12.37
C ASN A 104 0.18 20.33 -13.58
N GLU A 105 -0.78 19.80 -14.34
CA GLU A 105 -1.43 20.53 -15.44
C GLU A 105 -2.43 21.59 -14.93
N ASN A 106 -2.87 21.51 -13.66
CA ASN A 106 -3.88 22.37 -13.09
C ASN A 106 -3.28 23.42 -12.12
N GLU A 107 -3.32 24.68 -12.51
CA GLU A 107 -2.80 25.81 -11.72
C GLU A 107 -3.56 26.04 -10.38
N ASN A 108 -4.74 25.46 -10.23
CA ASN A 108 -5.52 25.51 -8.98
C ASN A 108 -4.99 24.56 -7.91
N ILE A 109 -4.01 23.70 -8.23
CA ILE A 109 -3.41 22.74 -7.30
C ILE A 109 -2.04 23.24 -6.86
N SER A 110 -1.78 23.18 -5.55
CA SER A 110 -0.48 23.58 -4.99
C SER A 110 -0.01 22.57 -3.94
N TYR A 111 1.30 22.31 -3.91
CA TYR A 111 1.94 21.42 -2.94
C TYR A 111 2.66 22.22 -1.88
N PHE A 112 2.60 21.77 -0.63
CA PHE A 112 3.25 22.35 0.53
C PHE A 112 3.91 21.27 1.38
N LYS A 113 4.98 21.64 2.08
CA LYS A 113 5.70 20.73 2.96
C LYS A 113 5.06 20.65 4.35
N ASP A 114 4.53 21.76 4.82
CA ASP A 114 3.94 21.87 6.16
C ASP A 114 2.62 22.62 6.13
N ILE A 115 1.70 22.22 6.98
CA ILE A 115 0.37 22.82 7.11
C ILE A 115 0.42 24.27 7.58
N SER A 116 1.49 24.68 8.25
CA SER A 116 1.70 26.08 8.70
C SER A 116 1.92 27.07 7.55
N GLU A 117 2.17 26.59 6.34
CA GLU A 117 2.37 27.46 5.17
C GLU A 117 1.05 28.04 4.61
N ILE A 118 -0.09 27.49 5.01
CA ILE A 118 -1.42 27.86 4.49
C ILE A 118 -2.38 28.27 5.59
N ASN A 119 -3.47 28.99 5.21
CA ASN A 119 -4.56 29.34 6.12
C ASN A 119 -5.73 28.36 5.94
N LEU A 120 -6.13 27.67 7.01
CA LEU A 120 -7.17 26.64 7.01
C LEU A 120 -8.58 27.16 7.31
N LYS A 121 -8.76 28.47 7.56
CA LYS A 121 -9.98 29.02 8.16
C LYS A 121 -11.27 28.63 7.44
N ASN A 122 -11.24 28.60 6.10
CA ASN A 122 -12.42 28.35 5.27
C ASN A 122 -12.29 27.05 4.46
N SER A 123 -11.26 26.23 4.73
CA SER A 123 -10.97 25.04 3.96
C SER A 123 -11.78 23.84 4.42
N PHE A 124 -12.13 22.96 3.48
CA PHE A 124 -12.55 21.59 3.79
C PHE A 124 -11.34 20.67 3.75
N ILE A 125 -11.11 19.91 4.82
CA ILE A 125 -9.89 19.14 5.03
C ILE A 125 -10.14 17.66 4.85
N PHE A 126 -9.34 17.01 4.00
CA PHE A 126 -9.23 15.55 3.87
C PHE A 126 -7.92 15.09 4.51
N ASN A 127 -7.99 14.38 5.61
CA ASN A 127 -6.80 13.93 6.33
C ASN A 127 -6.54 12.43 6.12
N SER A 128 -5.43 12.09 5.48
CA SER A 128 -5.01 10.71 5.25
C SER A 128 -3.94 10.22 6.25
N VAL A 129 -3.45 11.10 7.14
CA VAL A 129 -2.41 10.77 8.12
C VAL A 129 -3.07 10.28 9.40
N PRO A 130 -2.91 8.99 9.76
CA PRO A 130 -3.59 8.43 10.91
C PRO A 130 -3.04 8.97 12.23
N SER A 131 -3.92 9.44 13.12
CA SER A 131 -3.57 9.72 14.51
C SER A 131 -3.62 8.41 15.31
N ILE A 132 -2.45 7.88 15.64
CA ILE A 132 -2.32 6.61 16.35
C ILE A 132 -1.77 6.87 17.75
N LYS A 133 -2.56 6.58 18.80
CA LYS A 133 -1.98 6.46 20.14
C LYS A 133 -1.11 5.21 20.17
N LYS A 134 0.15 5.35 20.50
CA LYS A 134 1.06 4.22 20.72
C LYS A 134 0.51 3.35 21.86
N ASN A 135 -0.31 2.39 21.51
CA ASN A 135 -0.74 1.34 22.43
C ASN A 135 -0.05 0.05 21.98
N TYR A 136 0.95 -0.38 22.73
CA TYR A 136 1.74 -1.58 22.46
C TYR A 136 0.91 -2.90 22.52
N ARG A 137 -0.37 -2.83 22.89
CA ARG A 137 -1.27 -4.00 22.90
C ARG A 137 -2.02 -4.19 21.58
N ASN A 138 -2.03 -3.19 20.73
CA ASN A 138 -2.74 -3.27 19.45
C ASN A 138 -2.04 -4.20 18.48
N LEU A 139 -2.83 -4.90 17.69
CA LEU A 139 -2.36 -5.76 16.62
C LEU A 139 -1.97 -4.93 15.39
N TRP A 140 -0.85 -5.28 14.78
CA TRP A 140 -0.36 -4.69 13.54
C TRP A 140 -0.05 -5.77 12.53
N GLN A 141 -0.26 -5.49 11.27
CA GLN A 141 0.41 -6.19 10.20
C GLN A 141 1.68 -5.40 9.88
N HIS A 142 2.83 -5.96 10.18
CA HIS A 142 4.12 -5.34 9.84
C HIS A 142 4.92 -6.28 8.95
N PHE A 143 5.70 -5.72 8.06
CA PHE A 143 6.35 -6.48 7.01
C PHE A 143 7.65 -5.86 6.54
N CYS A 144 8.47 -6.69 5.91
CA CYS A 144 9.62 -6.31 5.12
C CYS A 144 9.65 -7.17 3.86
N GLY A 145 9.76 -6.53 2.71
CA GLY A 145 9.84 -7.18 1.41
C GLY A 145 11.12 -6.81 0.66
N VAL A 146 11.65 -7.75 -0.10
CA VAL A 146 12.72 -7.53 -1.06
C VAL A 146 12.31 -8.00 -2.44
N GLU A 147 12.53 -7.18 -3.46
CA GLU A 147 12.46 -7.65 -4.84
C GLU A 147 13.83 -8.20 -5.23
N ILE A 148 13.85 -9.43 -5.70
CA ILE A 148 15.05 -10.14 -6.10
C ILE A 148 15.06 -10.41 -7.59
N GLU A 149 16.26 -10.44 -8.16
CA GLU A 149 16.52 -10.78 -9.56
C GLU A 149 17.49 -11.96 -9.62
N THR A 150 17.17 -12.94 -10.47
CA THR A 150 17.98 -14.12 -10.75
C THR A 150 18.52 -14.11 -12.17
N LYS A 151 19.72 -14.66 -12.36
CA LYS A 151 20.31 -14.83 -13.70
C LYS A 151 19.51 -15.78 -14.57
N ASN A 152 19.11 -16.91 -13.99
CA ASN A 152 18.39 -17.98 -14.67
C ASN A 152 16.90 -17.92 -14.28
N LYS A 153 16.05 -18.46 -15.13
CA LYS A 153 14.62 -18.63 -14.82
C LYS A 153 14.45 -19.50 -13.59
N PHE A 154 13.78 -19.00 -12.58
CA PHE A 154 13.56 -19.68 -11.32
C PHE A 154 12.08 -19.72 -10.94
N PHE A 155 11.33 -18.64 -11.16
CA PHE A 155 9.94 -18.51 -10.72
C PHE A 155 8.96 -19.02 -11.79
N ASP A 156 7.83 -19.56 -11.33
CA ASP A 156 6.62 -19.68 -12.13
C ASP A 156 5.85 -18.35 -11.98
N ASP A 157 5.87 -17.53 -13.03
CA ASP A 157 5.26 -16.22 -12.99
C ASP A 157 3.75 -16.20 -13.26
N GLU A 158 3.14 -17.37 -13.44
CA GLU A 158 1.69 -17.53 -13.56
C GLU A 158 1.01 -17.80 -12.20
N ILE A 159 1.78 -18.16 -11.18
CA ILE A 159 1.28 -18.48 -9.83
C ILE A 159 2.04 -17.66 -8.80
N PHE A 160 1.33 -16.90 -7.96
CA PHE A 160 1.93 -16.28 -6.80
C PHE A 160 1.63 -17.05 -5.51
N ASN A 161 2.51 -16.98 -4.52
CA ASN A 161 2.25 -17.49 -3.18
C ASN A 161 1.63 -16.36 -2.35
N LEU A 162 0.35 -16.51 -2.00
CA LEU A 162 -0.40 -15.51 -1.23
C LEU A 162 -0.01 -15.55 0.24
N MET A 163 0.16 -16.73 0.81
CA MET A 163 0.56 -16.94 2.21
C MET A 163 1.30 -18.26 2.34
N ASP A 164 2.55 -18.19 2.70
CA ASP A 164 3.36 -19.35 3.06
C ASP A 164 3.55 -19.36 4.57
N PHE A 165 2.80 -20.25 5.24
CA PHE A 165 2.89 -20.45 6.68
C PHE A 165 3.91 -21.52 7.08
N ASP A 166 4.61 -22.13 6.12
CA ASP A 166 5.70 -23.08 6.40
C ASP A 166 6.98 -22.34 6.81
N CYS A 167 6.87 -21.58 7.89
CA CYS A 167 7.93 -20.76 8.46
C CYS A 167 7.77 -20.67 9.99
N ASP A 168 8.80 -20.15 10.68
CA ASP A 168 8.83 -20.02 12.15
C ASP A 168 7.77 -19.01 12.62
N GLN A 169 6.77 -19.46 13.35
CA GLN A 169 5.61 -18.67 13.81
C GLN A 169 5.88 -17.84 15.08
N ARG A 170 6.89 -18.18 15.88
CA ARG A 170 7.28 -17.46 17.12
C ARG A 170 6.10 -17.03 18.00
N GLU A 171 5.09 -17.88 18.15
CA GLU A 171 3.86 -17.63 18.94
C GLU A 171 2.99 -16.47 18.40
N SER A 172 3.16 -16.11 17.12
CA SER A 172 2.37 -15.11 16.40
C SER A 172 1.92 -15.66 15.04
N VAL A 173 1.21 -14.88 14.24
CA VAL A 173 0.93 -15.26 12.86
C VAL A 173 2.02 -14.69 11.98
N HIS A 174 2.77 -15.58 11.33
CA HIS A 174 3.84 -15.24 10.40
C HIS A 174 3.66 -16.00 9.09
N PHE A 175 3.87 -15.31 7.98
CA PHE A 175 3.84 -15.91 6.65
C PHE A 175 4.71 -15.10 5.67
N PHE A 176 5.05 -15.74 4.56
CA PHE A 176 5.70 -15.08 3.45
C PHE A 176 4.74 -14.89 2.28
N TYR A 177 4.88 -13.76 1.58
CA TYR A 177 4.44 -13.61 0.21
C TYR A 177 5.59 -13.93 -0.75
N THR A 178 5.27 -14.54 -1.90
CA THR A 178 6.17 -14.57 -3.06
C THR A 178 5.37 -14.15 -4.28
N LEU A 179 5.66 -12.97 -4.81
CA LEU A 179 4.97 -12.36 -5.95
C LEU A 179 5.91 -12.34 -7.17
N PRO A 180 5.89 -13.36 -8.04
CA PRO A 180 6.78 -13.43 -9.19
C PRO A 180 6.28 -12.51 -10.31
N TYR A 181 7.00 -11.42 -10.56
CA TYR A 181 6.70 -10.49 -11.65
C TYR A 181 7.13 -11.01 -13.02
N SER A 182 8.15 -11.87 -13.04
CA SER A 182 8.63 -12.58 -14.20
C SER A 182 9.28 -13.90 -13.77
N LYS A 183 9.75 -14.69 -14.73
CA LYS A 183 10.50 -15.92 -14.44
C LYS A 183 11.84 -15.66 -13.72
N ASN A 184 12.29 -14.40 -13.68
CA ASN A 184 13.58 -14.01 -13.11
C ASN A 184 13.45 -13.02 -11.93
N THR A 185 12.30 -12.43 -11.70
CA THR A 185 12.10 -11.41 -10.66
C THR A 185 10.89 -11.72 -9.81
N ALA A 186 11.02 -11.57 -8.50
CA ALA A 186 9.91 -11.69 -7.56
C ALA A 186 10.10 -10.78 -6.34
N LEU A 187 8.99 -10.32 -5.77
CA LEU A 187 8.95 -9.80 -4.40
C LEU A 187 8.82 -10.97 -3.44
N VAL A 188 9.71 -11.04 -2.46
CA VAL A 188 9.63 -11.96 -1.32
C VAL A 188 9.49 -11.12 -0.07
N GLU A 189 8.39 -11.31 0.66
CA GLU A 189 8.04 -10.48 1.80
C GLU A 189 7.72 -11.33 3.03
N THR A 190 8.38 -11.04 4.16
CA THR A 190 8.03 -11.54 5.48
C THR A 190 6.96 -10.65 6.10
N THR A 191 5.86 -11.25 6.54
CA THR A 191 4.70 -10.53 7.09
C THR A 191 4.27 -11.13 8.42
N TRP A 192 4.10 -10.28 9.40
CA TRP A 192 3.71 -10.63 10.77
C TRP A 192 2.42 -9.96 11.18
N LEU A 193 1.57 -10.70 11.88
CA LEU A 193 0.44 -10.14 12.63
C LEU A 193 0.79 -10.19 14.11
N SER A 194 1.40 -9.12 14.61
CA SER A 194 1.87 -9.05 16.00
C SER A 194 1.82 -7.61 16.54
N LYS A 195 2.40 -7.40 17.71
CA LYS A 195 2.52 -6.05 18.30
C LYS A 195 3.60 -5.25 17.56
N ILE A 196 3.41 -3.93 17.46
CA ILE A 196 4.49 -3.05 17.04
C ILE A 196 5.64 -3.11 18.05
N ASN A 197 6.89 -3.09 17.60
CA ASN A 197 8.10 -3.35 18.37
C ASN A 197 8.28 -4.82 18.81
N ASP A 198 7.64 -5.76 18.13
CA ASP A 198 7.93 -7.18 18.29
C ASP A 198 9.39 -7.49 17.93
N VAL A 199 9.94 -8.55 18.53
CA VAL A 199 11.34 -8.96 18.27
C VAL A 199 11.57 -9.38 16.83
N SER A 200 10.52 -9.83 16.13
CA SER A 200 10.56 -10.20 14.72
C SER A 200 10.96 -9.06 13.79
N GLN A 201 10.73 -7.81 14.18
CA GLN A 201 11.14 -6.64 13.39
C GLN A 201 12.66 -6.44 13.37
N LYS A 202 13.39 -7.03 14.30
CA LYS A 202 14.86 -6.84 14.43
C LYS A 202 15.67 -7.73 13.51
N ASP A 203 15.08 -8.76 12.94
CA ASP A 203 15.77 -9.77 12.14
C ASP A 203 15.12 -10.07 10.80
N TYR A 204 14.38 -9.13 10.22
CA TYR A 204 13.76 -9.27 8.91
C TYR A 204 14.73 -9.74 7.82
N ASP A 205 15.91 -9.14 7.75
CA ASP A 205 16.91 -9.50 6.74
C ASP A 205 17.34 -10.96 6.88
N LYS A 206 17.48 -11.46 8.11
CA LYS A 206 17.76 -12.85 8.37
C LYS A 206 16.60 -13.75 7.96
N GLN A 207 15.36 -13.40 8.32
CA GLN A 207 14.17 -14.17 7.96
C GLN A 207 14.05 -14.32 6.44
N ILE A 208 14.17 -13.20 5.72
CA ILE A 208 14.07 -13.15 4.25
C ILE A 208 15.19 -13.98 3.63
N LYS A 209 16.43 -13.83 4.09
CA LYS A 209 17.56 -14.60 3.60
C LYS A 209 17.36 -16.09 3.84
N ASP A 210 16.99 -16.48 5.05
CA ASP A 210 16.76 -17.89 5.40
C ASP A 210 15.62 -18.50 4.55
N TYR A 211 14.55 -17.75 4.31
CA TYR A 211 13.45 -18.19 3.46
C TYR A 211 13.91 -18.37 2.00
N ILE A 212 14.58 -17.38 1.42
CA ILE A 212 15.06 -17.44 0.04
C ILE A 212 16.08 -18.57 -0.13
N GLU A 213 17.08 -18.67 0.76
CA GLU A 213 18.20 -19.57 0.58
C GLU A 213 17.91 -21.02 1.01
N ASN A 214 17.07 -21.23 2.02
CA ASN A 214 16.85 -22.55 2.61
C ASN A 214 15.46 -23.11 2.30
N HIS A 215 14.42 -22.28 2.20
CA HIS A 215 13.08 -22.74 1.87
C HIS A 215 12.85 -22.75 0.36
N LEU A 216 13.15 -21.67 -0.34
CA LEU A 216 13.07 -21.62 -1.81
C LEU A 216 14.28 -22.33 -2.49
N ASN A 217 15.36 -22.63 -1.77
CA ASN A 217 16.62 -23.18 -2.30
C ASN A 217 17.28 -22.31 -3.39
N LEU A 218 17.11 -20.99 -3.32
CA LEU A 218 17.69 -20.04 -4.25
C LEU A 218 18.93 -19.38 -3.65
N LYS A 219 20.12 -19.60 -4.26
CA LYS A 219 21.41 -19.12 -3.74
C LYS A 219 22.02 -17.96 -4.55
N ASP A 220 21.70 -17.88 -5.84
CA ASP A 220 22.27 -16.88 -6.75
C ASP A 220 21.20 -15.88 -7.15
N TYR A 221 21.12 -14.78 -6.40
CA TYR A 221 20.17 -13.68 -6.62
C TYR A 221 20.78 -12.34 -6.23
N LYS A 222 20.17 -11.25 -6.72
CA LYS A 222 20.45 -9.88 -6.30
C LYS A 222 19.19 -9.27 -5.70
N ILE A 223 19.34 -8.51 -4.63
CA ILE A 223 18.27 -7.63 -4.14
C ILE A 223 18.31 -6.34 -4.96
N ILE A 224 17.23 -6.04 -5.64
CA ILE A 224 17.09 -4.83 -6.50
C ILE A 224 16.19 -3.76 -5.91
N TYR A 225 15.38 -4.12 -4.89
CA TYR A 225 14.52 -3.19 -4.18
C TYR A 225 14.19 -3.74 -2.78
N LYS A 226 13.97 -2.87 -1.82
CA LYS A 226 13.54 -3.23 -0.46
C LYS A 226 12.47 -2.27 0.03
N GLU A 227 11.47 -2.80 0.73
CA GLU A 227 10.42 -2.04 1.38
C GLU A 227 10.12 -2.56 2.79
N GLU A 228 9.64 -1.69 3.65
CA GLU A 228 9.16 -2.03 4.98
C GLU A 228 7.89 -1.24 5.30
N GLY A 229 7.00 -1.81 6.10
CA GLY A 229 5.80 -1.12 6.49
C GLY A 229 5.11 -1.73 7.70
N ALA A 230 4.14 -0.98 8.22
CA ALA A 230 3.24 -1.45 9.26
C ALA A 230 1.84 -0.88 9.04
N ILE A 231 0.85 -1.75 9.07
CA ILE A 231 -0.56 -1.44 8.89
C ILE A 231 -1.28 -1.67 10.22
N PRO A 232 -1.96 -0.67 10.79
CA PRO A 232 -2.71 -0.87 12.02
C PRO A 232 -3.93 -1.77 11.77
N LEU A 233 -4.07 -2.86 12.52
CA LEU A 233 -5.25 -3.73 12.51
C LEU A 233 -6.22 -3.34 13.63
N PHE A 234 -6.41 -2.03 13.81
CA PHE A 234 -7.36 -1.42 14.75
C PHE A 234 -7.80 -0.05 14.21
N TYR A 235 -8.92 0.44 14.66
CA TYR A 235 -9.41 1.74 14.23
C TYR A 235 -8.54 2.87 14.81
N PRO A 236 -8.07 3.80 13.96
CA PRO A 236 -7.37 5.00 14.43
C PRO A 236 -8.33 5.89 15.22
N ILE A 237 -7.77 6.84 15.98
CA ILE A 237 -8.57 7.83 16.68
C ILE A 237 -9.17 8.77 15.64
N ASN A 238 -10.47 8.68 15.47
CA ASN A 238 -11.21 9.54 14.57
C ASN A 238 -12.01 10.53 15.41
N LYS A 239 -11.61 11.83 15.34
CA LYS A 239 -12.43 12.92 15.89
C LYS A 239 -13.16 13.56 14.71
N SER A 240 -14.47 13.52 14.74
CA SER A 240 -15.31 14.23 13.77
C SER A 240 -15.18 15.74 13.99
N GLU A 241 -14.87 16.46 12.93
CA GLU A 241 -14.84 17.93 12.89
C GLU A 241 -15.73 18.39 11.72
N LYS A 242 -16.37 19.55 11.86
CA LYS A 242 -17.38 20.02 10.89
C LYS A 242 -16.85 20.13 9.45
N ASN A 243 -15.59 20.52 9.29
CA ASN A 243 -14.98 20.76 7.98
C ASN A 243 -13.80 19.82 7.72
N LYS A 244 -13.83 18.61 8.30
CA LYS A 244 -12.73 17.64 8.17
C LYS A 244 -13.25 16.22 8.09
N ILE A 245 -12.78 15.49 7.10
CA ILE A 245 -12.99 14.05 6.93
C ILE A 245 -11.63 13.34 6.96
N ASN A 246 -11.55 12.26 7.72
CA ASN A 246 -10.41 11.36 7.65
C ASN A 246 -10.64 10.33 6.54
N ILE A 247 -9.63 10.09 5.70
CA ILE A 247 -9.66 9.16 4.58
C ILE A 247 -8.55 8.10 4.73
N GLY A 248 -8.63 7.05 3.95
CA GLY A 248 -7.63 6.00 3.98
C GLY A 248 -7.49 5.33 5.34
N THR A 249 -6.28 5.03 5.74
CA THR A 249 -5.98 4.45 7.06
C THR A 249 -6.46 5.37 8.19
N ALA A 250 -6.33 6.68 8.05
CA ALA A 250 -6.83 7.64 9.04
C ALA A 250 -8.36 7.60 9.18
N GLY A 251 -9.08 7.30 8.10
CA GLY A 251 -10.53 7.13 8.08
C GLY A 251 -11.02 5.76 8.50
N GLY A 252 -10.12 4.84 8.88
CA GLY A 252 -10.50 3.47 9.24
C GLY A 252 -10.90 2.60 8.05
N MET A 253 -10.46 2.95 6.83
CA MET A 253 -10.80 2.21 5.61
C MET A 253 -10.01 0.89 5.47
N THR A 254 -9.06 0.63 6.35
CA THR A 254 -8.34 -0.64 6.41
C THR A 254 -9.26 -1.74 6.96
N ARG A 255 -9.37 -2.85 6.26
CA ARG A 255 -10.06 -4.05 6.77
C ARG A 255 -9.21 -4.69 7.86
N LEU A 256 -9.68 -4.65 9.10
CA LEU A 256 -8.91 -5.09 10.27
C LEU A 256 -8.56 -6.59 10.24
N SER A 257 -9.34 -7.40 9.52
CA SER A 257 -9.12 -8.84 9.37
C SER A 257 -8.05 -9.22 8.34
N THR A 258 -7.67 -8.31 7.44
CA THR A 258 -6.80 -8.63 6.30
C THR A 258 -5.73 -7.58 6.02
N GLY A 259 -5.80 -6.40 6.65
CA GLY A 259 -4.89 -5.29 6.38
C GLY A 259 -5.11 -4.58 5.04
N TYR A 260 -6.01 -5.07 4.18
CA TYR A 260 -6.25 -4.43 2.87
C TYR A 260 -6.96 -3.09 3.04
N THR A 261 -6.40 -2.05 2.45
CA THR A 261 -6.96 -0.69 2.42
C THR A 261 -7.31 -0.28 0.98
N SER A 262 -6.54 -0.71 0.00
CA SER A 262 -6.66 -0.30 -1.41
C SER A 262 -8.01 -0.60 -2.05
N VAL A 263 -8.68 -1.69 -1.68
CA VAL A 263 -10.04 -2.02 -2.16
C VAL A 263 -11.06 -0.94 -1.75
N SER A 264 -10.85 -0.29 -0.61
CA SER A 264 -11.75 0.77 -0.12
C SER A 264 -11.62 2.07 -0.93
N TYR A 265 -10.48 2.36 -1.57
CA TYR A 265 -10.33 3.54 -2.43
C TYR A 265 -11.09 3.41 -3.74
N THR A 266 -11.23 2.20 -4.27
CA THR A 266 -12.04 1.93 -5.46
C THR A 266 -13.53 2.00 -5.17
N HIS A 267 -13.95 1.82 -3.90
CA HIS A 267 -15.35 1.89 -3.47
C HIS A 267 -15.83 3.31 -3.09
N LEU A 268 -14.93 4.29 -2.88
CA LEU A 268 -15.35 5.69 -2.69
C LEU A 268 -16.18 6.23 -3.87
N ARG A 269 -16.06 5.62 -5.05
CA ARG A 269 -16.91 5.88 -6.23
C ARG A 269 -18.37 5.44 -6.08
N ALA A 270 -18.68 4.46 -5.24
CA ALA A 270 -20.00 3.80 -5.24
C ALA A 270 -21.02 4.45 -4.29
N HIS A 271 -20.61 5.43 -3.47
CA HIS A 271 -21.48 6.07 -2.48
C HIS A 271 -21.77 7.54 -2.74
N GLU A 272 -21.41 8.08 -3.91
CA GLU A 272 -21.71 9.46 -4.31
C GLU A 272 -22.83 9.56 -5.36
N THR A 273 -23.77 8.62 -5.39
CA THR A 273 -25.03 8.75 -6.13
C THR A 273 -26.21 8.87 -5.20
#